data_8a21a0cff6ac9e4b48c9728839800ab9
#
_entry.id   8a21a0cff6ac9e4b48c9728839800ab9
#
_cell.length_a   1.000
_cell.length_b   1.000
_cell.length_c   1.000
_cell.angle_alpha   90.00
_cell.angle_beta   90.00
_cell.angle_gamma   90.00
#
_symmetry.space_group_name_H-M   'P 1'
#
loop_
_entity.id
_entity.type
_entity.pdbx_description
1 polymer ?
#
loop_
_entity_poly.entity_id
_entity_poly.type
_entity_poly.pdbx_seq_one_letter_code
_entity_poly.pdbx_strand_id
1 'polypeptide(L)'
;ILAQRGNEKTRLLLCSKNKSAVNVYRIGSYIQLSYEPIVPNTSMLSLWELRKYGDKGMLLRYPVSQNVKEMQNFRDNPLLFKVFEEYKSWGKVLGVKSLGEMNRVTVQGGAREYVKLCEDLHRRKIASIADKIKEKGAKIVFVAGPSSSGKTTFAKRLSEELKLLGFKPFKISLDDYYNPPSMAPLDKEGKPDLE
;
A
#
# COMPACT_ATOMS: atom_id res chain seq x y z
N ILE A 1 7.51 -28.61 -9.84
CA ILE A 1 6.39 -28.68 -8.86
C ILE A 1 5.57 -27.38 -8.88
N LEU A 2 6.17 -26.19 -8.65
CA LEU A 2 5.41 -24.93 -8.62
C LEU A 2 4.82 -24.55 -9.98
N ALA A 3 5.55 -24.74 -11.07
CA ALA A 3 5.06 -24.50 -12.43
C ALA A 3 3.91 -25.44 -12.79
N GLN A 4 4.03 -26.72 -12.46
CA GLN A 4 3.00 -27.74 -12.71
C GLN A 4 1.68 -27.47 -11.97
N ARG A 5 1.72 -26.68 -10.90
CA ARG A 5 0.55 -26.29 -10.08
C ARG A 5 0.02 -24.89 -10.39
N GLY A 6 0.44 -24.28 -11.50
CA GLY A 6 -0.05 -22.96 -11.92
C GLY A 6 0.45 -21.78 -11.07
N ASN A 7 1.44 -21.98 -10.20
CA ASN A 7 1.99 -20.91 -9.37
C ASN A 7 3.12 -20.14 -10.08
N GLU A 8 2.81 -19.61 -11.26
CA GLU A 8 3.76 -18.92 -12.13
C GLU A 8 4.38 -17.69 -11.46
N LYS A 9 3.61 -16.94 -10.65
CA LYS A 9 4.13 -15.75 -9.94
C LYS A 9 5.24 -16.12 -8.96
N THR A 10 5.07 -17.20 -8.22
CA THR A 10 6.08 -17.71 -7.30
C THR A 10 7.30 -18.24 -8.05
N ARG A 11 7.09 -18.90 -9.20
CA ARG A 11 8.19 -19.36 -10.06
C ARG A 11 9.03 -18.19 -10.56
N LEU A 12 8.42 -17.14 -11.09
CA LEU A 12 9.11 -15.93 -11.55
C LEU A 12 9.89 -15.24 -10.41
N LEU A 13 9.31 -15.18 -9.22
CA LEU A 13 9.99 -14.62 -8.06
C LEU A 13 11.23 -15.44 -7.69
N LEU A 14 11.16 -16.75 -7.74
CA LEU A 14 12.29 -17.63 -7.45
C LEU A 14 13.41 -17.51 -8.48
N CYS A 15 13.06 -17.41 -9.77
CA CYS A 15 14.06 -17.22 -10.84
C CYS A 15 14.89 -15.93 -10.68
N SER A 16 14.37 -14.94 -9.97
CA SER A 16 15.06 -13.67 -9.71
C SER A 16 15.88 -13.68 -8.41
N LYS A 17 15.81 -14.75 -7.62
CA LYS A 17 16.58 -14.88 -6.38
C LYS A 17 17.88 -15.63 -6.64
N ASN A 18 18.97 -15.02 -6.23
CA ASN A 18 20.30 -15.66 -6.26
C ASN A 18 20.48 -16.58 -5.02
N LYS A 19 19.61 -17.57 -4.84
CA LYS A 19 19.68 -18.56 -3.76
C LYS A 19 19.58 -19.95 -4.34
N SER A 20 20.47 -20.84 -3.91
CA SER A 20 20.51 -22.25 -4.29
C SER A 20 19.39 -23.07 -3.65
N ALA A 21 18.83 -22.63 -2.53
CA ALA A 21 17.76 -23.30 -1.82
C ALA A 21 16.73 -22.31 -1.26
N VAL A 22 15.50 -22.76 -1.10
CA VAL A 22 14.39 -22.00 -0.51
C VAL A 22 13.57 -22.89 0.41
N ASN A 23 13.04 -22.33 1.48
CA ASN A 23 12.15 -23.04 2.39
C ASN A 23 10.76 -23.21 1.77
N VAL A 24 10.25 -24.42 1.80
CA VAL A 24 8.93 -24.76 1.29
C VAL A 24 8.15 -25.43 2.41
N TYR A 25 6.92 -24.98 2.60
CA TYR A 25 5.99 -25.60 3.56
C TYR A 25 4.95 -26.42 2.82
N ARG A 26 4.67 -27.59 3.35
CA ARG A 26 3.68 -28.51 2.80
C ARG A 26 2.57 -28.76 3.81
N ILE A 27 1.32 -28.56 3.38
CA ILE A 27 0.11 -28.90 4.15
C ILE A 27 -0.74 -29.80 3.27
N GLY A 28 -0.73 -31.10 3.56
CA GLY A 28 -1.35 -32.09 2.70
C GLY A 28 -0.78 -32.04 1.28
N SER A 29 -1.62 -31.74 0.29
CA SER A 29 -1.22 -31.56 -1.12
C SER A 29 -0.80 -30.14 -1.47
N TYR A 30 -1.03 -29.16 -0.60
CA TYR A 30 -0.70 -27.76 -0.83
C TYR A 30 0.77 -27.50 -0.50
N ILE A 31 1.47 -26.79 -1.40
CA ILE A 31 2.88 -26.41 -1.23
C ILE A 31 3.00 -24.91 -1.45
N GLN A 32 3.62 -24.22 -0.49
CA GLN A 32 3.84 -22.78 -0.53
C GLN A 32 5.23 -22.41 -0.06
N LEU A 33 5.78 -21.34 -0.61
CA LEU A 33 6.94 -20.64 -0.06
C LEU A 33 6.53 -19.85 1.16
N SER A 34 7.35 -19.89 2.20
CA SER A 34 7.30 -18.92 3.29
C SER A 34 8.71 -18.44 3.61
N TYR A 35 8.83 -17.16 3.90
CA TYR A 35 10.09 -16.54 4.32
C TYR A 35 10.22 -16.53 5.83
N GLU A 36 9.10 -16.55 6.51
CA GLU A 36 8.99 -16.56 7.96
C GLU A 36 8.54 -17.95 8.44
N PRO A 37 8.90 -18.34 9.67
CA PRO A 37 8.37 -19.55 10.27
C PRO A 37 6.84 -19.52 10.30
N ILE A 38 6.23 -20.66 10.02
CA ILE A 38 4.78 -20.85 10.18
C ILE A 38 4.51 -21.70 11.42
N VAL A 39 3.34 -21.54 12.00
CA VAL A 39 2.94 -22.34 13.16
C VAL A 39 2.93 -23.84 12.81
N PRO A 40 3.42 -24.71 13.69
CA PRO A 40 3.50 -26.15 13.43
C PRO A 40 2.11 -26.79 13.32
N ASN A 41 1.10 -26.23 13.98
CA ASN A 41 -0.27 -26.75 13.98
C ASN A 41 -1.27 -25.61 13.92
N THR A 42 -2.29 -25.74 13.07
CA THR A 42 -3.36 -24.75 12.92
C THR A 42 -4.27 -24.62 14.15
N SER A 43 -4.27 -25.58 15.07
CA SER A 43 -4.99 -25.48 16.35
C SER A 43 -4.49 -24.34 17.24
N MET A 44 -3.27 -23.82 16.97
CA MET A 44 -2.74 -22.63 17.64
C MET A 44 -3.40 -21.34 17.19
N LEU A 45 -4.17 -21.36 16.11
CA LEU A 45 -4.89 -20.21 15.55
C LEU A 45 -6.37 -20.31 15.97
N SER A 46 -6.68 -19.85 17.18
CA SER A 46 -8.02 -19.99 17.77
C SER A 46 -9.02 -18.92 17.34
N LEU A 47 -8.54 -17.72 17.05
CA LEU A 47 -9.39 -16.57 16.72
C LEU A 47 -9.04 -16.03 15.32
N TRP A 48 -9.89 -16.33 14.37
CA TRP A 48 -9.80 -15.76 13.04
C TRP A 48 -11.16 -15.80 12.34
N GLU A 49 -11.34 -14.93 11.38
CA GLU A 49 -12.52 -14.87 10.56
C GLU A 49 -12.15 -14.60 9.10
N LEU A 50 -12.72 -15.33 8.18
CA LEU A 50 -12.58 -15.14 6.75
C LEU A 50 -13.93 -14.77 6.15
N ARG A 51 -14.00 -13.59 5.50
CA ARG A 51 -15.20 -13.11 4.83
C ARG A 51 -14.95 -12.88 3.35
N LYS A 52 -15.95 -13.07 2.51
CA LYS A 52 -15.94 -12.54 1.16
C LYS A 52 -15.91 -11.01 1.24
N TYR A 53 -15.04 -10.37 0.46
CA TYR A 53 -14.95 -8.92 0.39
C TYR A 53 -14.92 -8.45 -1.06
N GLY A 54 -15.96 -7.73 -1.49
CA GLY A 54 -16.18 -7.42 -2.89
C GLY A 54 -16.36 -8.67 -3.76
N ASP A 55 -16.15 -8.54 -5.07
CA ASP A 55 -16.33 -9.65 -6.01
C ASP A 55 -15.13 -10.60 -6.11
N LYS A 56 -13.94 -10.13 -5.77
CA LYS A 56 -12.66 -10.84 -6.01
C LYS A 56 -11.73 -10.86 -4.81
N GLY A 57 -12.21 -10.42 -3.65
CA GLY A 57 -11.40 -10.32 -2.44
C GLY A 57 -11.91 -11.20 -1.31
N MET A 58 -11.01 -11.46 -0.38
CA MET A 58 -11.30 -12.04 0.92
C MET A 58 -10.66 -11.19 1.99
N LEU A 59 -11.40 -10.97 3.06
CA LEU A 59 -10.94 -10.27 4.26
C LEU A 59 -10.60 -11.30 5.32
N LEU A 60 -9.33 -11.39 5.70
CA LEU A 60 -8.89 -12.16 6.85
C LEU A 60 -8.78 -11.23 8.05
N ARG A 61 -9.46 -11.60 9.13
CA ARG A 61 -9.41 -10.89 10.41
C ARG A 61 -8.78 -11.77 11.46
N TYR A 62 -7.97 -11.18 12.28
CA TYR A 62 -7.32 -11.85 13.41
C TYR A 62 -7.04 -10.81 14.52
N PRO A 63 -6.83 -11.22 15.78
CA PRO A 63 -6.52 -10.32 16.89
C PRO A 63 -5.20 -9.59 16.67
N VAL A 64 -5.13 -8.35 17.13
CA VAL A 64 -3.90 -7.53 17.06
C VAL A 64 -2.84 -8.01 18.06
N SER A 65 -3.25 -8.70 19.11
CA SER A 65 -2.36 -9.22 20.15
C SER A 65 -2.83 -10.60 20.63
N GLN A 66 -1.91 -11.41 21.12
CA GLN A 66 -2.19 -12.76 21.65
C GLN A 66 -3.08 -12.76 22.91
N ASN A 67 -3.16 -11.64 23.60
CA ASN A 67 -3.93 -11.49 24.85
C ASN A 67 -5.41 -11.14 24.59
N VAL A 68 -5.82 -10.98 23.34
CA VAL A 68 -7.19 -10.64 22.97
C VAL A 68 -8.02 -11.93 22.88
N LYS A 69 -9.02 -12.06 23.74
CA LYS A 69 -9.92 -13.24 23.80
C LYS A 69 -11.09 -13.16 22.81
N GLU A 70 -11.36 -11.97 22.27
CA GLU A 70 -12.51 -11.72 21.40
C GLU A 70 -12.12 -10.89 20.19
N MET A 71 -12.80 -11.10 19.08
CA MET A 71 -12.62 -10.29 17.87
C MET A 71 -13.23 -8.91 18.08
N GLN A 72 -12.46 -7.87 17.80
CA GLN A 72 -12.97 -6.50 17.82
C GLN A 72 -14.08 -6.32 16.76
N ASN A 73 -15.00 -5.38 17.02
CA ASN A 73 -16.02 -5.02 16.04
C ASN A 73 -15.39 -4.57 14.72
N PHE A 74 -15.91 -5.11 13.63
CA PHE A 74 -15.41 -4.76 12.30
C PHE A 74 -15.96 -3.39 11.88
N ARG A 75 -15.05 -2.48 11.59
CA ARG A 75 -15.35 -1.24 10.85
C ARG A 75 -14.86 -1.39 9.43
N ASP A 76 -15.78 -1.36 8.50
CA ASP A 76 -15.43 -1.40 7.08
C ASP A 76 -14.77 -0.10 6.63
N ASN A 77 -13.80 -0.22 5.73
CA ASN A 77 -13.18 0.93 5.05
C ASN A 77 -13.23 0.72 3.53
N PRO A 78 -14.40 0.97 2.91
CA PRO A 78 -14.59 0.77 1.47
C PRO A 78 -13.64 1.61 0.62
N LEU A 79 -13.23 2.77 1.13
CA LEU A 79 -12.29 3.65 0.43
C LEU A 79 -10.90 3.01 0.29
N LEU A 80 -10.41 2.37 1.34
CA LEU A 80 -9.15 1.65 1.32
C LEU A 80 -9.17 0.51 0.29
N PHE A 81 -10.26 -0.25 0.25
CA PHE A 81 -10.45 -1.33 -0.71
C PHE A 81 -10.48 -0.82 -2.15
N LYS A 82 -11.20 0.28 -2.40
CA LYS A 82 -11.25 0.93 -3.72
C LYS A 82 -9.88 1.37 -4.20
N VAL A 83 -9.07 1.97 -3.31
CA VAL A 83 -7.69 2.36 -3.64
C VAL A 83 -6.84 1.13 -3.96
N PHE A 84 -7.02 0.04 -3.24
CA PHE A 84 -6.32 -1.22 -3.48
C PHE A 84 -6.68 -1.85 -4.83
N GLU A 85 -7.96 -1.81 -5.22
CA GLU A 85 -8.42 -2.26 -6.54
C GLU A 85 -7.87 -1.39 -7.67
N GLU A 86 -7.86 -0.07 -7.48
CA GLU A 86 -7.27 0.87 -8.43
C GLU A 86 -5.78 0.56 -8.65
N TYR A 87 -5.03 0.36 -7.58
CA TYR A 87 -3.62 -0.01 -7.67
C TYR A 87 -3.40 -1.35 -8.41
N LYS A 88 -4.23 -2.35 -8.14
CA LYS A 88 -4.20 -3.62 -8.89
C LYS A 88 -4.52 -3.42 -10.39
N SER A 89 -5.42 -2.50 -10.72
CA SER A 89 -5.76 -2.20 -12.11
C SER A 89 -4.57 -1.59 -12.86
N TRP A 90 -3.80 -0.72 -12.22
CA TRP A 90 -2.56 -0.18 -12.79
C TRP A 90 -1.55 -1.27 -13.13
N GLY A 91 -1.35 -2.23 -12.22
CA GLY A 91 -0.49 -3.37 -12.49
C GLY A 91 -0.94 -4.18 -13.74
N LYS A 92 -2.24 -4.27 -13.99
CA LYS A 92 -2.78 -4.90 -15.22
C LYS A 92 -2.47 -4.08 -16.46
N VAL A 93 -2.69 -2.76 -16.41
CA VAL A 93 -2.44 -1.83 -17.52
C VAL A 93 -0.95 -1.84 -17.88
N LEU A 94 -0.07 -1.84 -16.89
CA LEU A 94 1.38 -1.86 -17.08
C LEU A 94 1.95 -3.26 -17.40
N GLY A 95 1.12 -4.31 -17.39
CA GLY A 95 1.56 -5.68 -17.64
C GLY A 95 2.42 -6.30 -16.52
N VAL A 96 2.53 -5.63 -15.36
CA VAL A 96 3.33 -6.06 -14.21
C VAL A 96 2.41 -6.24 -12.99
N LYS A 97 2.02 -7.48 -12.71
CA LYS A 97 1.02 -7.83 -11.68
C LYS A 97 1.62 -8.46 -10.43
N SER A 98 2.93 -8.69 -10.44
CA SER A 98 3.64 -9.35 -9.35
C SER A 98 5.09 -8.90 -9.27
N LEU A 99 5.70 -9.07 -8.09
CA LEU A 99 7.12 -8.78 -7.87
C LEU A 99 8.02 -9.61 -8.81
N GLY A 100 7.65 -10.86 -9.09
CA GLY A 100 8.40 -11.70 -10.03
C GLY A 100 8.40 -11.16 -11.47
N GLU A 101 7.27 -10.59 -11.92
CA GLU A 101 7.19 -9.92 -13.23
C GLU A 101 8.01 -8.62 -13.24
N MET A 102 7.96 -7.85 -12.16
CA MET A 102 8.78 -6.64 -12.02
C MET A 102 10.27 -6.97 -12.07
N ASN A 103 10.72 -7.99 -11.34
CA ASN A 103 12.10 -8.45 -11.38
C ASN A 103 12.51 -8.88 -12.79
N ARG A 104 11.64 -9.58 -13.52
CA ARG A 104 11.87 -9.95 -14.92
C ARG A 104 12.08 -8.73 -15.81
N VAL A 105 11.20 -7.73 -15.72
CA VAL A 105 11.33 -6.46 -16.47
C VAL A 105 12.67 -5.79 -16.16
N THR A 106 13.06 -5.78 -14.88
CA THR A 106 14.33 -5.19 -14.44
C THR A 106 15.53 -5.92 -15.03
N VAL A 107 15.56 -7.23 -14.97
CA VAL A 107 16.66 -8.06 -15.53
C VAL A 107 16.75 -7.93 -17.05
N GLN A 108 15.62 -7.73 -17.73
CA GLN A 108 15.55 -7.50 -19.18
C GLN A 108 15.91 -6.07 -19.60
N GLY A 109 16.28 -5.19 -18.67
CA GLY A 109 16.67 -3.81 -18.95
C GLY A 109 15.50 -2.83 -19.09
N GLY A 110 14.25 -3.26 -18.89
CA GLY A 110 13.03 -2.44 -19.05
C GLY A 110 12.68 -1.56 -17.83
N ALA A 111 13.51 -1.55 -16.78
CA ALA A 111 13.18 -0.86 -15.53
C ALA A 111 12.93 0.64 -15.72
N ARG A 112 13.75 1.31 -16.53
CA ARG A 112 13.65 2.77 -16.76
C ARG A 112 12.32 3.14 -17.44
N GLU A 113 11.93 2.39 -18.43
CA GLU A 113 10.66 2.61 -19.14
C GLU A 113 9.46 2.33 -18.22
N TYR A 114 9.53 1.25 -17.46
CA TYR A 114 8.50 0.91 -16.48
C TYR A 114 8.32 2.01 -15.43
N VAL A 115 9.40 2.54 -14.86
CA VAL A 115 9.36 3.66 -13.92
C VAL A 115 8.69 4.88 -14.55
N LYS A 116 9.08 5.25 -15.78
CA LYS A 116 8.47 6.36 -16.51
C LYS A 116 6.96 6.19 -16.68
N LEU A 117 6.52 4.99 -17.07
CA LEU A 117 5.09 4.70 -17.21
C LEU A 117 4.34 4.81 -15.86
N CYS A 118 4.95 4.35 -14.76
CA CYS A 118 4.39 4.53 -13.42
C CYS A 118 4.26 6.01 -13.05
N GLU A 119 5.29 6.81 -13.32
CA GLU A 119 5.28 8.25 -13.05
C GLU A 119 4.21 8.98 -13.89
N ASP A 120 4.03 8.60 -15.15
CA ASP A 120 3.00 9.16 -16.02
C ASP A 120 1.58 8.81 -15.55
N LEU A 121 1.36 7.60 -15.05
CA LEU A 121 0.08 7.23 -14.40
C LEU A 121 -0.18 8.07 -13.15
N HIS A 122 0.82 8.27 -12.30
CA HIS A 122 0.71 9.13 -11.13
C HIS A 122 0.39 10.57 -11.53
N ARG A 123 1.06 11.11 -12.54
CA ARG A 123 0.79 12.47 -13.05
C ARG A 123 -0.65 12.61 -13.53
N ARG A 124 -1.14 11.66 -14.34
CA ARG A 124 -2.55 11.65 -14.79
C ARG A 124 -3.52 11.62 -13.63
N LYS A 125 -3.22 10.86 -12.57
CA LYS A 125 -4.05 10.81 -11.38
C LYS A 125 -4.09 12.16 -10.66
N ILE A 126 -2.96 12.83 -10.51
CA ILE A 126 -2.88 14.16 -9.88
C ILE A 126 -3.61 15.20 -10.72
N ALA A 127 -3.47 15.18 -12.05
CA ALA A 127 -4.23 16.05 -12.95
C ALA A 127 -5.74 15.83 -12.80
N SER A 128 -6.22 14.59 -12.76
CA SER A 128 -7.63 14.28 -12.50
C SER A 128 -8.14 14.78 -11.15
N ILE A 129 -7.26 14.84 -10.14
CA ILE A 129 -7.62 15.45 -8.84
C ILE A 129 -7.73 16.97 -8.97
N ALA A 130 -6.81 17.61 -9.69
CA ALA A 130 -6.85 19.05 -9.94
C ALA A 130 -8.13 19.46 -10.70
N ASP A 131 -8.54 18.68 -11.71
CA ASP A 131 -9.82 18.89 -12.42
C ASP A 131 -11.02 18.82 -11.47
N LYS A 132 -11.07 17.83 -10.60
CA LYS A 132 -12.14 17.70 -9.59
C LYS A 132 -12.16 18.86 -8.59
N ILE A 133 -11.01 19.39 -8.22
CA ILE A 133 -10.91 20.57 -7.35
C ILE A 133 -11.54 21.78 -8.06
N LYS A 134 -11.23 21.95 -9.36
CA LYS A 134 -11.81 22.99 -10.20
C LYS A 134 -13.32 22.84 -10.33
N GLU A 135 -13.80 21.66 -10.69
CA GLU A 135 -15.23 21.35 -10.83
C GLU A 135 -16.03 21.65 -9.55
N LYS A 136 -15.46 21.30 -8.39
CA LYS A 136 -16.09 21.56 -7.08
C LYS A 136 -15.97 23.00 -6.60
N GLY A 137 -15.18 23.82 -7.22
CA GLY A 137 -14.87 25.17 -6.76
C GLY A 137 -14.21 25.21 -5.37
N ALA A 138 -13.46 24.16 -5.01
CA ALA A 138 -12.88 24.02 -3.69
C ALA A 138 -11.79 25.09 -3.46
N LYS A 139 -11.93 25.86 -2.38
CA LYS A 139 -10.96 26.92 -2.00
C LYS A 139 -9.86 26.40 -1.08
N ILE A 140 -10.11 25.31 -0.34
CA ILE A 140 -9.17 24.69 0.60
C ILE A 140 -9.10 23.21 0.29
N VAL A 141 -7.89 22.67 0.25
CA VAL A 141 -7.59 21.25 0.02
C VAL A 141 -6.67 20.76 1.12
N PHE A 142 -7.12 19.80 1.89
CA PHE A 142 -6.31 19.14 2.91
C PHE A 142 -5.63 17.92 2.34
N VAL A 143 -4.31 17.83 2.55
CA VAL A 143 -3.48 16.67 2.17
C VAL A 143 -3.01 16.01 3.46
N ALA A 144 -3.58 14.86 3.79
CA ALA A 144 -3.25 14.09 4.98
C ALA A 144 -2.64 12.73 4.61
N GLY A 145 -1.84 12.18 5.50
CA GLY A 145 -1.23 10.85 5.37
C GLY A 145 -0.12 10.64 6.40
N PRO A 146 0.32 9.39 6.60
CA PRO A 146 1.36 9.08 7.58
C PRO A 146 2.71 9.73 7.22
N SER A 147 3.65 9.69 8.16
CA SER A 147 5.01 10.16 7.92
C SER A 147 5.63 9.41 6.73
N SER A 148 6.46 10.08 5.97
CA SER A 148 7.13 9.54 4.77
C SER A 148 6.20 9.02 3.65
N SER A 149 4.90 9.32 3.69
CA SER A 149 3.94 8.91 2.64
C SER A 149 4.02 9.73 1.36
N GLY A 150 4.89 10.74 1.29
CA GLY A 150 5.04 11.60 0.11
C GLY A 150 4.07 12.78 0.05
N LYS A 151 3.42 13.18 1.15
CA LYS A 151 2.51 14.33 1.22
C LYS A 151 3.08 15.59 0.58
N THR A 152 4.29 15.96 0.94
CA THR A 152 4.98 17.17 0.44
C THR A 152 5.20 17.11 -1.07
N THR A 153 5.64 15.98 -1.60
CA THR A 153 5.82 15.77 -3.04
C THR A 153 4.50 15.81 -3.78
N PHE A 154 3.46 15.18 -3.23
CA PHE A 154 2.12 15.20 -3.79
C PHE A 154 1.55 16.64 -3.82
N ALA A 155 1.63 17.36 -2.71
CA ALA A 155 1.15 18.75 -2.61
C ALA A 155 1.88 19.69 -3.61
N LYS A 156 3.20 19.47 -3.82
CA LYS A 156 3.97 20.20 -4.82
C LYS A 156 3.43 19.94 -6.22
N ARG A 157 3.30 18.67 -6.63
CA ARG A 157 2.81 18.27 -7.95
C ARG A 157 1.37 18.71 -8.19
N LEU A 158 0.49 18.61 -7.18
CA LEU A 158 -0.89 19.08 -7.26
C LEU A 158 -0.94 20.62 -7.44
N SER A 159 -0.07 21.34 -6.75
CA SER A 159 0.06 22.80 -6.91
C SER A 159 0.50 23.19 -8.33
N GLU A 160 1.37 22.41 -8.95
CA GLU A 160 1.80 22.59 -10.35
C GLU A 160 0.63 22.40 -11.31
N GLU A 161 -0.14 21.31 -11.17
CA GLU A 161 -1.33 21.04 -11.98
C GLU A 161 -2.41 22.12 -11.81
N LEU A 162 -2.65 22.59 -10.58
CA LEU A 162 -3.59 23.67 -10.33
C LEU A 162 -3.17 24.99 -10.99
N LYS A 163 -1.87 25.29 -11.06
CA LYS A 163 -1.36 26.45 -11.80
C LYS A 163 -1.65 26.34 -13.29
N LEU A 164 -1.52 25.14 -13.89
CA LEU A 164 -1.87 24.92 -15.31
C LEU A 164 -3.37 25.15 -15.56
N LEU A 165 -4.22 24.98 -14.55
CA LEU A 165 -5.66 25.28 -14.61
C LEU A 165 -5.99 26.75 -14.33
N GLY A 166 -4.98 27.62 -14.12
CA GLY A 166 -5.13 29.07 -13.89
C GLY A 166 -5.29 29.48 -12.43
N PHE A 167 -5.14 28.56 -11.46
CA PHE A 167 -5.18 28.88 -10.05
C PHE A 167 -3.84 29.43 -9.55
N LYS A 168 -3.86 30.11 -8.41
CA LYS A 168 -2.68 30.56 -7.66
C LYS A 168 -2.65 29.86 -6.30
N PRO A 169 -2.32 28.55 -6.24
CA PRO A 169 -2.34 27.80 -5.01
C PRO A 169 -1.24 28.29 -4.05
N PHE A 170 -1.60 28.45 -2.79
CA PHE A 170 -0.69 28.71 -1.70
C PHE A 170 -0.60 27.44 -0.82
N LYS A 171 0.61 27.00 -0.48
CA LYS A 171 0.85 25.82 0.34
C LYS A 171 1.17 26.23 1.76
N ILE A 172 0.50 25.59 2.71
CA ILE A 172 0.78 25.71 4.13
C ILE A 172 1.16 24.33 4.63
N SER A 173 2.33 24.21 5.23
CA SER A 173 2.72 22.98 5.95
C SER A 173 2.35 23.15 7.41
N LEU A 174 1.62 22.19 7.96
CA LEU A 174 1.31 22.20 9.39
C LEU A 174 2.56 21.96 10.23
N ASP A 175 3.58 21.32 9.65
CA ASP A 175 4.87 21.08 10.31
C ASP A 175 5.58 22.39 10.67
N ASP A 176 5.31 23.48 9.94
CA ASP A 176 5.89 24.81 10.20
C ASP A 176 5.31 25.48 11.47
N TYR A 177 4.22 24.92 12.01
CA TYR A 177 3.49 25.46 13.17
C TYR A 177 3.65 24.64 14.44
N TYR A 178 4.41 23.56 14.41
CA TYR A 178 4.70 22.80 15.62
C TYR A 178 5.56 23.59 16.59
N ASN A 179 5.15 23.55 17.84
CA ASN A 179 5.98 24.07 18.93
C ASN A 179 7.23 23.20 19.15
N PRO A 180 8.32 23.78 19.66
CA PRO A 180 9.46 22.99 20.12
C PRO A 180 9.02 21.89 21.10
N PRO A 181 9.66 20.74 21.14
CA PRO A 181 9.29 19.64 22.06
C PRO A 181 9.22 20.08 23.55
N SER A 182 10.00 21.11 23.94
CA SER A 182 9.97 21.69 25.29
C SER A 182 8.67 22.42 25.63
N MET A 183 7.86 22.77 24.63
CA MET A 183 6.57 23.47 24.77
C MET A 183 5.39 22.55 24.40
N ALA A 184 5.66 21.30 24.04
CA ALA A 184 4.60 20.34 23.73
C ALA A 184 3.81 19.98 24.99
N PRO A 185 2.48 19.74 24.89
CA PRO A 185 1.70 19.16 25.96
C PRO A 185 2.36 17.86 26.46
N LEU A 186 2.18 17.56 27.74
CA LEU A 186 2.67 16.28 28.25
C LEU A 186 1.56 15.22 28.16
N ASP A 187 1.94 14.01 27.82
CA ASP A 187 1.07 12.83 27.90
C ASP A 187 0.81 12.42 29.36
N LYS A 188 0.03 11.36 29.56
CA LYS A 188 -0.29 10.82 30.90
C LYS A 188 0.94 10.28 31.64
N GLU A 189 2.04 10.05 30.95
CA GLU A 189 3.30 9.55 31.48
C GLU A 189 4.33 10.67 31.73
N GLY A 190 3.95 11.93 31.44
CA GLY A 190 4.82 13.11 31.61
C GLY A 190 5.84 13.30 30.49
N LYS A 191 5.65 12.66 29.32
CA LYS A 191 6.47 12.85 28.13
C LYS A 191 5.80 13.82 27.18
N PRO A 192 6.58 14.54 26.32
CA PRO A 192 5.99 15.39 25.31
C PRO A 192 5.06 14.59 24.38
N ASP A 193 3.80 15.01 24.30
CA ASP A 193 2.83 14.50 23.34
C ASP A 193 3.07 15.22 21.99
N LEU A 194 3.58 14.46 21.02
CA LEU A 194 3.98 14.98 19.70
C LEU A 194 2.98 14.60 18.59
N GLU A 195 1.83 13.98 18.93
CA GLU A 195 0.78 13.60 17.99
C GLU A 195 -0.47 14.48 18.05
#